data_e098718f8225a3eaf840c31f1eb7b00f
#
_entry.id   e098718f8225a3eaf840c31f1eb7b00f
#
_cell.length_a   1.000
_cell.length_b   1.000
_cell.length_c   1.000
_cell.angle_alpha   90.00
_cell.angle_beta   90.00
_cell.angle_gamma   90.00
#
_symmetry.space_group_name_H-M   'P 1'
#
loop_
_entity.id
_entity.type
_entity.pdbx_description
1 polymer ?
#
loop_
_entity_poly.entity_id
_entity_poly.type
_entity_poly.pdbx_seq_one_letter_code
_entity_poly.pdbx_strand_id
1 'polypeptide(L)'
;MKKYSIPLLAFVLSVLFISACFKQNSYATNINSISFDSVVSIRTLKKMHYTGEFEIIKNNMSIEVVVVANDESNNLYKSLAVQDSSGGIILVLDGVSLYQSYPIGAVLRIQLKDLILTDYRRMIQIVAAIDTTTGSLQTTGIPSSLFSQYIKVVKDQPVISPIIVGAKNLHDSLQGRLIKITNVEFASADTGLTYADKKNKIGASRALKFCTGGTIYLRTSGYADFAGIKLPAGNGEIVGIYSVYNSEKQVFIRDTSDILLKNKRCTGAAWLKN
;
A
#
# COMPACT_ATOMS: atom_id res chain seq x y z
N MET A 1 60.28 -74.00 10.85
CA MET A 1 59.61 -72.72 11.11
C MET A 1 59.80 -71.84 9.86
N LYS A 2 58.80 -71.74 8.99
CA LYS A 2 58.88 -71.08 7.65
C LYS A 2 58.35 -69.64 7.83
N LYS A 3 59.24 -68.68 7.55
CA LYS A 3 58.91 -67.28 7.42
C LYS A 3 58.28 -67.06 6.04
N TYR A 4 57.05 -66.57 6.03
CA TYR A 4 56.41 -66.04 4.81
C TYR A 4 56.52 -64.53 4.79
N SER A 5 57.23 -64.00 3.79
CA SER A 5 57.32 -62.60 3.44
C SER A 5 56.14 -62.24 2.53
N ILE A 6 55.35 -61.27 2.97
CA ILE A 6 54.25 -60.72 2.13
C ILE A 6 54.79 -59.55 1.32
N PRO A 7 54.67 -59.52 0.03
CA PRO A 7 55.02 -58.31 -0.74
C PRO A 7 53.98 -57.21 -0.61
N LEU A 8 54.47 -56.04 -0.35
CA LEU A 8 53.74 -54.81 -0.28
C LEU A 8 53.22 -54.39 -1.68
N LEU A 9 51.93 -54.62 -1.94
CA LEU A 9 51.31 -54.21 -3.21
C LEU A 9 50.94 -52.74 -3.08
N ALA A 10 51.70 -51.88 -3.74
CA ALA A 10 51.43 -50.44 -3.81
C ALA A 10 50.20 -50.22 -4.71
N PHE A 11 49.06 -49.86 -4.07
CA PHE A 11 47.85 -49.49 -4.75
C PHE A 11 47.97 -48.00 -5.11
N VAL A 12 48.36 -47.73 -6.35
CA VAL A 12 48.35 -46.37 -6.91
C VAL A 12 46.92 -46.03 -7.26
N LEU A 13 46.26 -45.29 -6.36
CA LEU A 13 44.93 -44.74 -6.58
C LEU A 13 45.06 -43.51 -7.50
N SER A 14 44.88 -43.70 -8.80
CA SER A 14 44.77 -42.60 -9.77
C SER A 14 43.43 -41.90 -9.57
N VAL A 15 43.44 -40.76 -8.84
CA VAL A 15 42.31 -39.87 -8.75
C VAL A 15 42.15 -39.14 -10.07
N LEU A 16 41.27 -39.65 -10.92
CA LEU A 16 40.78 -38.94 -12.10
C LEU A 16 39.96 -37.75 -11.64
N PHE A 17 40.56 -36.56 -11.62
CA PHE A 17 39.84 -35.28 -11.55
C PHE A 17 39.01 -35.13 -12.83
N ILE A 18 37.75 -35.55 -12.76
CA ILE A 18 36.76 -35.14 -13.76
C ILE A 18 36.46 -33.70 -13.46
N SER A 19 37.16 -32.78 -14.12
CA SER A 19 36.74 -31.38 -14.23
C SER A 19 35.43 -31.36 -14.99
N ALA A 20 34.32 -31.57 -14.28
CA ALA A 20 32.99 -31.20 -14.78
C ALA A 20 33.00 -29.68 -14.94
N CYS A 21 33.28 -29.22 -16.15
CA CYS A 21 32.96 -27.86 -16.56
C CYS A 21 31.42 -27.69 -16.39
N PHE A 22 30.96 -27.30 -15.23
CA PHE A 22 29.65 -26.73 -15.08
C PHE A 22 29.67 -25.47 -15.92
N LYS A 23 29.14 -25.54 -17.14
CA LYS A 23 28.68 -24.38 -17.86
C LYS A 23 27.60 -23.75 -16.96
N GLN A 24 28.03 -22.85 -16.11
CA GLN A 24 27.16 -21.92 -15.45
C GLN A 24 26.53 -21.11 -16.59
N ASN A 25 25.37 -21.57 -17.06
CA ASN A 25 24.49 -20.73 -17.84
C ASN A 25 24.12 -19.58 -16.88
N SER A 26 24.96 -18.56 -16.91
CA SER A 26 24.55 -17.25 -16.44
C SER A 26 23.40 -16.84 -17.36
N TYR A 27 22.19 -17.19 -16.97
CA TYR A 27 21.05 -16.34 -17.29
C TYR A 27 21.34 -15.03 -16.57
N ALA A 28 22.27 -14.26 -17.11
CA ALA A 28 22.23 -12.83 -17.00
C ALA A 28 20.89 -12.48 -17.63
N THR A 29 19.81 -12.55 -16.85
CA THR A 29 18.60 -11.81 -17.15
C THR A 29 19.09 -10.40 -17.37
N ASN A 30 19.10 -10.03 -18.63
CA ASN A 30 19.35 -8.67 -19.07
C ASN A 30 18.25 -7.81 -18.41
N ILE A 31 18.54 -7.32 -17.19
CA ILE A 31 17.69 -6.33 -16.50
C ILE A 31 17.89 -4.98 -17.22
N ASN A 32 18.22 -5.05 -18.50
CA ASN A 32 18.41 -3.91 -19.35
C ASN A 32 17.04 -3.35 -19.71
N SER A 33 16.73 -2.25 -19.03
CA SER A 33 15.74 -1.27 -19.41
C SER A 33 14.34 -1.87 -19.62
N ILE A 34 13.54 -1.86 -18.53
CA ILE A 34 12.09 -1.80 -18.71
C ILE A 34 11.86 -0.60 -19.62
N SER A 35 11.58 -0.83 -20.88
CA SER A 35 11.22 0.22 -21.83
C SER A 35 9.78 0.62 -21.52
N PHE A 36 9.60 1.77 -20.89
CA PHE A 36 8.28 2.32 -20.63
C PHE A 36 7.86 3.09 -21.90
N ASP A 37 7.01 2.52 -22.73
CA ASP A 37 6.62 3.14 -23.99
C ASP A 37 5.72 4.36 -23.80
N SER A 38 4.90 4.38 -22.73
CA SER A 38 4.08 5.56 -22.41
C SER A 38 3.88 5.73 -20.90
N VAL A 39 4.01 6.96 -20.43
CA VAL A 39 3.65 7.31 -19.05
C VAL A 39 2.25 7.93 -19.08
N VAL A 40 1.32 7.30 -18.35
CA VAL A 40 -0.06 7.78 -18.24
C VAL A 40 -0.32 8.32 -16.84
N SER A 41 -1.32 9.21 -16.70
CA SER A 41 -1.72 9.73 -15.40
C SER A 41 -2.62 8.73 -14.65
N ILE A 42 -2.62 8.77 -13.32
CA ILE A 42 -3.55 7.97 -12.50
C ILE A 42 -5.01 8.25 -12.89
N ARG A 43 -5.35 9.50 -13.20
CA ARG A 43 -6.70 9.85 -13.67
C ARG A 43 -7.05 9.12 -14.97
N THR A 44 -6.13 9.04 -15.93
CA THR A 44 -6.32 8.32 -17.18
C THR A 44 -6.49 6.81 -16.90
N LEU A 45 -5.63 6.25 -16.04
CA LEU A 45 -5.70 4.85 -15.66
C LEU A 45 -7.06 4.52 -15.00
N LYS A 46 -7.50 5.31 -14.04
CA LYS A 46 -8.79 5.08 -13.33
C LYS A 46 -10.01 5.15 -14.25
N LYS A 47 -9.96 5.90 -15.35
CA LYS A 47 -11.03 5.96 -16.36
C LYS A 47 -11.20 4.64 -17.13
N MET A 48 -10.22 3.74 -17.08
CA MET A 48 -10.29 2.44 -17.72
C MET A 48 -11.03 1.40 -16.85
N HIS A 49 -11.33 1.74 -15.58
CA HIS A 49 -11.96 0.83 -14.64
C HIS A 49 -13.48 0.99 -14.59
N TYR A 50 -14.18 -0.13 -14.54
CA TYR A 50 -15.62 -0.23 -14.28
C TYR A 50 -15.84 -0.79 -12.87
N THR A 51 -16.58 -0.07 -12.05
CA THR A 51 -16.82 -0.44 -10.65
C THR A 51 -17.36 -1.86 -10.51
N GLY A 52 -16.70 -2.68 -9.69
CA GLY A 52 -17.04 -4.07 -9.43
C GLY A 52 -16.45 -5.08 -10.43
N GLU A 53 -15.72 -4.58 -11.43
CA GLU A 53 -15.09 -5.40 -12.46
C GLU A 53 -13.57 -5.46 -12.28
N PHE A 54 -12.89 -6.08 -13.25
CA PHE A 54 -11.43 -6.05 -13.33
C PHE A 54 -10.97 -5.99 -14.78
N GLU A 55 -9.93 -5.20 -15.02
CA GLU A 55 -9.35 -5.02 -16.35
C GLU A 55 -7.87 -5.41 -16.35
N ILE A 56 -7.50 -6.36 -17.20
CA ILE A 56 -6.08 -6.69 -17.44
C ILE A 56 -5.48 -5.61 -18.34
N ILE A 57 -4.43 -4.96 -17.88
CA ILE A 57 -3.74 -3.91 -18.65
C ILE A 57 -2.84 -4.57 -19.68
N LYS A 58 -3.27 -4.59 -20.95
CA LYS A 58 -2.53 -5.22 -22.06
C LYS A 58 -1.50 -4.29 -22.71
N ASN A 59 -1.74 -3.00 -22.63
CA ASN A 59 -0.88 -2.01 -23.26
C ASN A 59 0.42 -1.83 -22.47
N ASN A 60 1.52 -1.59 -23.18
CA ASN A 60 2.79 -1.25 -22.56
C ASN A 60 2.77 0.20 -22.09
N MET A 61 2.34 0.39 -20.84
CA MET A 61 2.23 1.70 -20.21
C MET A 61 2.74 1.66 -18.76
N SER A 62 3.09 2.82 -18.25
CA SER A 62 3.55 3.02 -16.87
C SER A 62 2.89 4.23 -16.24
N ILE A 63 2.97 4.32 -14.91
CA ILE A 63 2.69 5.54 -14.15
C ILE A 63 3.97 5.98 -13.42
N GLU A 64 4.13 7.29 -13.25
CA GLU A 64 5.16 7.86 -12.38
C GLU A 64 4.46 8.53 -11.20
N VAL A 65 4.75 8.08 -10.00
CA VAL A 65 3.97 8.38 -8.80
C VAL A 65 4.85 8.54 -7.58
N VAL A 66 4.33 9.21 -6.56
CA VAL A 66 4.98 9.38 -5.26
C VAL A 66 4.30 8.52 -4.22
N VAL A 67 5.07 7.83 -3.39
CA VAL A 67 4.55 7.09 -2.23
C VAL A 67 4.08 8.08 -1.18
N VAL A 68 2.82 8.00 -0.79
CA VAL A 68 2.21 8.87 0.23
C VAL A 68 1.85 8.15 1.51
N ALA A 69 1.74 6.82 1.47
CA ALA A 69 1.65 5.95 2.64
C ALA A 69 2.15 4.53 2.30
N ASN A 70 2.65 3.84 3.30
CA ASN A 70 3.19 2.49 3.22
C ASN A 70 2.79 1.68 4.47
N ASP A 71 3.43 0.52 4.67
CA ASP A 71 3.12 -0.43 5.74
C ASP A 71 3.89 -0.20 7.05
N GLU A 72 4.64 0.90 7.20
CA GLU A 72 5.52 1.15 8.35
C GLU A 72 4.82 1.05 9.70
N SER A 73 3.62 1.62 9.83
CA SER A 73 2.82 1.58 11.05
C SER A 73 1.85 0.39 11.15
N ASN A 74 1.88 -0.54 10.20
CA ASN A 74 0.95 -1.67 10.09
C ASN A 74 -0.54 -1.29 9.94
N ASN A 75 -0.84 -0.02 9.63
CA ASN A 75 -2.21 0.42 9.33
C ASN A 75 -2.61 0.10 7.88
N LEU A 76 -1.68 0.21 6.93
CA LEU A 76 -1.79 -0.37 5.60
C LEU A 76 -1.03 -1.69 5.58
N TYR A 77 -1.62 -2.74 5.04
CA TYR A 77 -1.01 -4.07 4.99
C TYR A 77 -0.76 -4.47 3.54
N LYS A 78 0.49 -4.86 3.22
CA LYS A 78 0.88 -5.32 1.88
C LYS A 78 0.46 -4.35 0.77
N SER A 79 0.52 -3.06 1.03
CA SER A 79 0.10 -2.05 0.04
C SER A 79 0.81 -0.72 0.22
N LEU A 80 0.89 0.02 -0.87
CA LEU A 80 1.32 1.41 -0.89
C LEU A 80 0.15 2.27 -1.37
N ALA A 81 -0.06 3.43 -0.76
CA ALA A 81 -0.83 4.49 -1.39
C ALA A 81 0.14 5.36 -2.19
N VAL A 82 -0.13 5.51 -3.47
CA VAL A 82 0.70 6.30 -4.38
C VAL A 82 -0.15 7.34 -5.10
N GLN A 83 0.44 8.49 -5.42
CA GLN A 83 -0.26 9.56 -6.13
C GLN A 83 0.62 10.27 -7.17
N ASP A 84 -0.05 10.86 -8.16
CA ASP A 84 0.50 11.88 -9.05
C ASP A 84 -0.28 13.21 -8.88
N SER A 85 -0.02 14.19 -9.73
CA SER A 85 -0.77 15.46 -9.73
C SER A 85 -2.27 15.28 -10.03
N SER A 86 -2.65 14.20 -10.71
CA SER A 86 -3.99 13.95 -11.23
C SER A 86 -4.87 13.11 -10.31
N GLY A 87 -4.29 12.21 -9.50
CA GLY A 87 -5.02 11.24 -8.68
C GLY A 87 -4.13 10.47 -7.70
N GLY A 88 -4.76 9.56 -6.95
CA GLY A 88 -4.08 8.58 -6.12
C GLY A 88 -4.65 7.19 -6.37
N ILE A 89 -3.89 6.14 -6.05
CA ILE A 89 -4.31 4.75 -6.22
C ILE A 89 -3.60 3.86 -5.19
N ILE A 90 -4.19 2.72 -4.87
CA ILE A 90 -3.55 1.70 -4.04
C ILE A 90 -2.81 0.69 -4.92
N LEU A 91 -1.55 0.45 -4.61
CA LEU A 91 -0.74 -0.61 -5.20
C LEU A 91 -0.63 -1.75 -4.19
N VAL A 92 -1.16 -2.92 -4.52
CA VAL A 92 -1.12 -4.09 -3.65
C VAL A 92 0.14 -4.91 -3.95
N LEU A 93 0.94 -5.16 -2.93
CA LEU A 93 2.24 -5.82 -3.02
C LEU A 93 2.29 -7.01 -2.06
N ASP A 94 2.63 -8.19 -2.54
CA ASP A 94 2.80 -9.36 -1.67
C ASP A 94 4.23 -9.38 -1.08
N GLY A 95 4.45 -8.46 -0.15
CA GLY A 95 5.69 -8.28 0.59
C GLY A 95 5.42 -7.71 1.98
N VAL A 96 6.44 -7.67 2.81
CA VAL A 96 6.43 -7.08 4.15
C VAL A 96 7.55 -6.05 4.28
N SER A 97 7.40 -5.11 5.21
CA SER A 97 8.37 -4.03 5.41
C SER A 97 8.64 -3.23 4.13
N LEU A 98 7.58 -2.99 3.36
CA LEU A 98 7.65 -2.25 2.09
C LEU A 98 8.24 -0.86 2.28
N TYR A 99 8.06 -0.25 3.45
CA TYR A 99 8.59 1.06 3.81
C TYR A 99 10.11 1.15 3.68
N GLN A 100 10.84 0.04 3.85
CA GLN A 100 12.31 0.03 3.70
C GLN A 100 12.74 0.24 2.24
N SER A 101 12.01 -0.34 1.29
CA SER A 101 12.30 -0.22 -0.14
C SER A 101 11.57 0.94 -0.80
N TYR A 102 10.40 1.31 -0.26
CA TYR A 102 9.50 2.33 -0.79
C TYR A 102 9.08 3.31 0.32
N PRO A 103 10.02 4.12 0.84
CA PRO A 103 9.69 5.10 1.88
C PRO A 103 8.72 6.16 1.36
N ILE A 104 8.00 6.80 2.28
CA ILE A 104 7.15 7.95 1.94
C ILE A 104 8.01 9.04 1.28
N GLY A 105 7.55 9.54 0.12
CA GLY A 105 8.29 10.50 -0.70
C GLY A 105 9.07 9.86 -1.85
N ALA A 106 9.31 8.55 -1.86
CA ALA A 106 9.95 7.90 -3.01
C ALA A 106 9.13 8.09 -4.27
N VAL A 107 9.79 8.46 -5.38
CA VAL A 107 9.17 8.52 -6.71
C VAL A 107 9.37 7.19 -7.39
N LEU A 108 8.27 6.55 -7.74
CA LEU A 108 8.24 5.24 -8.37
C LEU A 108 7.76 5.37 -9.81
N ARG A 109 8.42 4.65 -10.71
CA ARG A 109 7.85 4.33 -12.02
C ARG A 109 7.37 2.89 -11.97
N ILE A 110 6.07 2.69 -12.26
CA ILE A 110 5.38 1.40 -12.14
C ILE A 110 4.96 0.97 -13.54
N GLN A 111 5.50 -0.16 -14.00
CA GLN A 111 5.07 -0.82 -15.22
C GLN A 111 3.72 -1.47 -14.99
N LEU A 112 2.76 -1.20 -15.87
CA LEU A 112 1.38 -1.64 -15.70
C LEU A 112 0.99 -2.85 -16.54
N LYS A 113 1.74 -3.13 -17.61
CA LYS A 113 1.44 -4.25 -18.51
C LYS A 113 1.33 -5.56 -17.72
N ASP A 114 0.28 -6.32 -18.01
CA ASP A 114 -0.09 -7.58 -17.38
C ASP A 114 -0.51 -7.49 -15.90
N LEU A 115 -0.54 -6.29 -15.32
CA LEU A 115 -1.22 -6.03 -14.04
C LEU A 115 -2.72 -5.83 -14.25
N ILE A 116 -3.45 -5.91 -13.16
CA ILE A 116 -4.92 -5.83 -13.16
C ILE A 116 -5.35 -4.57 -12.40
N LEU A 117 -6.22 -3.79 -13.02
CA LEU A 117 -6.94 -2.71 -12.40
C LEU A 117 -8.29 -3.27 -11.91
N THR A 118 -8.59 -3.07 -10.63
CA THR A 118 -9.81 -3.57 -10.00
C THR A 118 -10.20 -2.68 -8.83
N ASP A 119 -11.29 -2.99 -8.15
CA ASP A 119 -11.62 -2.34 -6.88
C ASP A 119 -11.90 -3.35 -5.76
N TYR A 120 -11.57 -2.95 -4.55
CA TYR A 120 -12.03 -3.61 -3.34
C TYR A 120 -13.06 -2.71 -2.65
N ARG A 121 -14.33 -3.12 -2.69
CA ARG A 121 -15.42 -2.32 -2.11
C ARG A 121 -15.43 -0.88 -2.64
N ARG A 122 -15.25 -0.72 -3.94
CA ARG A 122 -15.15 0.53 -4.70
C ARG A 122 -13.82 1.30 -4.54
N MET A 123 -12.91 0.86 -3.68
CA MET A 123 -11.57 1.45 -3.61
C MET A 123 -10.70 0.89 -4.72
N ILE A 124 -10.37 1.72 -5.71
CA ILE A 124 -9.61 1.31 -6.91
C ILE A 124 -8.17 0.97 -6.54
N GLN A 125 -7.69 -0.16 -7.06
CA GLN A 125 -6.36 -0.68 -6.77
C GLN A 125 -5.72 -1.40 -7.96
N ILE A 126 -4.40 -1.47 -7.96
CA ILE A 126 -3.60 -2.27 -8.89
C ILE A 126 -3.17 -3.54 -8.18
N VAL A 127 -3.39 -4.70 -8.81
CA VAL A 127 -3.06 -6.03 -8.28
C VAL A 127 -2.36 -6.88 -9.34
N ALA A 128 -1.74 -8.00 -8.95
CA ALA A 128 -1.12 -8.92 -9.91
C ALA A 128 -2.07 -10.01 -10.40
N ALA A 129 -2.96 -10.49 -9.53
CA ALA A 129 -3.87 -11.56 -9.88
C ALA A 129 -5.21 -11.44 -9.15
N ILE A 130 -6.22 -12.09 -9.72
CA ILE A 130 -7.56 -12.22 -9.15
C ILE A 130 -7.95 -13.69 -9.17
N ASP A 131 -8.41 -14.18 -8.03
CA ASP A 131 -9.03 -15.50 -7.90
C ASP A 131 -10.54 -15.31 -7.80
N THR A 132 -11.27 -15.94 -8.71
CA THR A 132 -12.76 -15.95 -8.77
C THR A 132 -13.35 -17.28 -8.33
N THR A 133 -12.52 -18.27 -7.99
CA THR A 133 -12.97 -19.65 -7.71
C THR A 133 -13.78 -19.78 -6.43
N THR A 134 -13.65 -18.82 -5.50
CA THR A 134 -14.34 -18.82 -4.20
C THR A 134 -15.72 -18.13 -4.23
N GLY A 135 -16.19 -17.72 -5.41
CA GLY A 135 -17.46 -16.97 -5.56
C GLY A 135 -17.37 -15.49 -5.16
N SER A 136 -16.18 -15.01 -4.79
CA SER A 136 -15.88 -13.60 -4.57
C SER A 136 -14.52 -13.26 -5.16
N LEU A 137 -14.33 -12.00 -5.59
CA LEU A 137 -13.04 -11.53 -6.10
C LEU A 137 -12.02 -11.49 -4.95
N GLN A 138 -11.03 -12.39 -5.01
CA GLN A 138 -9.87 -12.37 -4.12
C GLN A 138 -8.68 -11.80 -4.88
N THR A 139 -8.09 -10.74 -4.37
CA THR A 139 -6.98 -10.06 -5.03
C THR A 139 -5.65 -10.49 -4.45
N THR A 140 -4.64 -10.70 -5.31
CA THR A 140 -3.26 -10.99 -4.92
C THR A 140 -2.36 -9.86 -5.39
N GLY A 141 -1.53 -9.34 -4.48
CA GLY A 141 -0.54 -8.31 -4.76
C GLY A 141 0.59 -8.81 -5.68
N ILE A 142 1.36 -7.87 -6.21
CA ILE A 142 2.57 -8.21 -6.97
C ILE A 142 3.50 -9.01 -6.06
N PRO A 143 3.94 -10.22 -6.44
CA PRO A 143 4.89 -11.01 -5.65
C PRO A 143 6.22 -10.29 -5.47
N SER A 144 6.85 -10.42 -4.30
CA SER A 144 8.12 -9.73 -4.00
C SER A 144 9.24 -10.07 -4.98
N SER A 145 9.24 -11.28 -5.55
CA SER A 145 10.18 -11.70 -6.60
C SER A 145 10.05 -10.91 -7.91
N LEU A 146 8.91 -10.25 -8.13
CA LEU A 146 8.63 -9.47 -9.33
C LEU A 146 8.71 -7.95 -9.10
N PHE A 147 9.02 -7.48 -7.89
CA PHE A 147 9.08 -6.04 -7.60
C PHE A 147 10.01 -5.31 -8.56
N SER A 148 11.23 -5.82 -8.78
CA SER A 148 12.20 -5.19 -9.67
C SER A 148 11.76 -5.14 -11.14
N GLN A 149 10.87 -6.04 -11.56
CA GLN A 149 10.29 -6.05 -12.89
C GLN A 149 9.24 -4.94 -13.07
N TYR A 150 8.40 -4.73 -12.04
CA TYR A 150 7.27 -3.79 -12.14
C TYR A 150 7.56 -2.42 -11.55
N ILE A 151 8.47 -2.31 -10.57
CA ILE A 151 8.66 -1.08 -9.80
C ILE A 151 10.12 -0.64 -9.86
N LYS A 152 10.33 0.59 -10.30
CA LYS A 152 11.64 1.26 -10.29
C LYS A 152 11.57 2.53 -9.48
N VAL A 153 12.43 2.67 -8.48
CA VAL A 153 12.64 3.94 -7.79
C VAL A 153 13.43 4.85 -8.73
N VAL A 154 12.86 5.99 -9.12
CA VAL A 154 13.46 6.88 -10.12
C VAL A 154 14.04 8.15 -9.52
N LYS A 155 13.54 8.60 -8.37
CA LYS A 155 14.01 9.78 -7.68
C LYS A 155 13.57 9.74 -6.22
N ASP A 156 14.33 10.38 -5.34
CA ASP A 156 13.94 10.60 -3.96
C ASP A 156 13.29 11.96 -3.76
N GLN A 157 12.20 11.95 -3.02
CA GLN A 157 11.63 13.01 -2.20
C GLN A 157 11.23 14.35 -2.86
N PRO A 158 10.08 14.42 -3.57
CA PRO A 158 9.35 15.67 -3.60
C PRO A 158 8.65 15.91 -2.25
N VAL A 159 8.57 17.17 -1.82
CA VAL A 159 7.69 17.54 -0.70
C VAL A 159 6.25 17.27 -1.12
N ILE A 160 5.56 16.37 -0.39
CA ILE A 160 4.17 16.06 -0.65
C ILE A 160 3.29 16.91 0.25
N SER A 161 2.53 17.80 -0.35
CA SER A 161 1.52 18.58 0.38
C SER A 161 0.15 17.89 0.26
N PRO A 162 -0.56 17.66 1.38
CA PRO A 162 -1.91 17.12 1.34
C PRO A 162 -2.88 18.13 0.74
N ILE A 163 -3.90 17.63 0.03
CA ILE A 163 -5.00 18.46 -0.48
C ILE A 163 -5.94 18.79 0.67
N ILE A 164 -6.21 20.07 0.90
CA ILE A 164 -7.17 20.50 1.93
C ILE A 164 -8.59 20.27 1.41
N VAL A 165 -9.39 19.49 2.17
CA VAL A 165 -10.73 19.06 1.75
C VAL A 165 -11.73 19.30 2.88
N GLY A 166 -12.82 19.98 2.58
CA GLY A 166 -13.99 20.08 3.46
C GLY A 166 -15.01 18.96 3.21
N ALA A 167 -15.97 18.80 4.12
CA ALA A 167 -16.97 17.73 4.06
C ALA A 167 -17.72 17.64 2.71
N LYS A 168 -18.08 18.79 2.11
CA LYS A 168 -18.81 18.85 0.85
C LYS A 168 -17.99 18.45 -0.38
N ASN A 169 -16.66 18.46 -0.25
CA ASN A 169 -15.72 18.18 -1.34
C ASN A 169 -15.12 16.78 -1.27
N LEU A 170 -15.64 15.93 -0.39
CA LEU A 170 -15.24 14.52 -0.32
C LEU A 170 -15.93 13.72 -1.43
N HIS A 171 -15.18 13.30 -2.44
CA HIS A 171 -15.70 12.56 -3.59
C HIS A 171 -14.70 11.50 -4.10
N ASP A 172 -15.17 10.54 -4.88
CA ASP A 172 -14.40 9.35 -5.27
C ASP A 172 -13.11 9.63 -6.05
N SER A 173 -13.01 10.78 -6.71
CA SER A 173 -11.76 11.13 -7.41
C SER A 173 -10.58 11.38 -6.48
N LEU A 174 -10.85 11.52 -5.16
CA LEU A 174 -9.82 11.64 -4.12
C LEU A 174 -9.24 10.30 -3.66
N GLN A 175 -9.83 9.19 -4.05
CA GLN A 175 -9.36 7.84 -3.63
C GLN A 175 -7.86 7.68 -3.83
N GLY A 176 -7.17 7.23 -2.78
CA GLY A 176 -5.73 7.01 -2.75
C GLY A 176 -4.88 8.28 -2.59
N ARG A 177 -5.48 9.48 -2.53
CA ARG A 177 -4.75 10.74 -2.35
C ARG A 177 -4.52 11.06 -0.88
N LEU A 178 -3.39 11.71 -0.62
CA LEU A 178 -3.13 12.33 0.66
C LEU A 178 -3.97 13.60 0.78
N ILE A 179 -4.87 13.61 1.79
CA ILE A 179 -5.74 14.76 2.07
C ILE A 179 -5.48 15.31 3.48
N LYS A 180 -5.85 16.57 3.67
CA LYS A 180 -5.97 17.21 4.98
C LYS A 180 -7.42 17.63 5.18
N ILE A 181 -8.03 17.18 6.25
CA ILE A 181 -9.34 17.64 6.70
C ILE A 181 -9.16 18.52 7.95
N THR A 182 -9.90 19.60 8.03
CA THR A 182 -9.78 20.59 9.10
C THR A 182 -11.11 20.78 9.82
N ASN A 183 -11.06 21.33 11.02
CA ASN A 183 -12.24 21.54 11.86
C ASN A 183 -13.06 20.24 12.04
N VAL A 184 -12.35 19.18 12.40
CA VAL A 184 -12.93 17.85 12.66
C VAL A 184 -12.63 17.41 14.09
N GLU A 185 -13.49 16.56 14.62
CA GLU A 185 -13.36 15.95 15.93
C GLU A 185 -13.95 14.54 15.91
N PHE A 186 -13.49 13.66 16.78
CA PHE A 186 -14.14 12.36 16.96
C PHE A 186 -15.55 12.55 17.53
N ALA A 187 -16.50 11.73 17.06
CA ALA A 187 -17.85 11.73 17.62
C ALA A 187 -17.81 11.51 19.13
N SER A 188 -18.75 12.13 19.86
CA SER A 188 -18.81 12.00 21.33
C SER A 188 -18.94 10.55 21.79
N ALA A 189 -19.62 9.72 21.01
CA ALA A 189 -19.77 8.28 21.27
C ALA A 189 -18.43 7.53 21.21
N ASP A 190 -17.44 8.03 20.46
CA ASP A 190 -16.11 7.42 20.34
C ASP A 190 -15.10 7.96 21.36
N THR A 191 -15.50 8.97 22.15
CA THR A 191 -14.62 9.59 23.17
C THR A 191 -14.20 8.56 24.20
N GLY A 192 -12.89 8.47 24.47
CA GLY A 192 -12.31 7.52 25.42
C GLY A 192 -12.02 6.13 24.86
N LEU A 193 -12.50 5.83 23.64
CA LEU A 193 -12.14 4.59 22.93
C LEU A 193 -10.70 4.67 22.38
N THR A 194 -10.19 3.53 21.96
CA THR A 194 -8.90 3.42 21.24
C THR A 194 -9.11 3.50 19.72
N TYR A 195 -8.03 3.72 18.95
CA TYR A 195 -8.10 3.73 17.50
C TYR A 195 -8.69 2.43 16.94
N ALA A 196 -8.28 1.27 17.48
CA ALA A 196 -8.81 -0.05 17.17
C ALA A 196 -8.59 -1.01 18.36
N ASP A 197 -9.05 -2.26 18.25
CA ASP A 197 -8.81 -3.29 19.26
C ASP A 197 -7.46 -3.98 19.01
N LYS A 198 -6.40 -3.43 19.59
CA LYS A 198 -5.03 -3.98 19.49
C LYS A 198 -4.93 -5.39 20.06
N LYS A 199 -5.67 -5.68 21.15
CA LYS A 199 -5.59 -6.97 21.86
C LYS A 199 -6.13 -8.12 21.01
N ASN A 200 -7.29 -7.92 20.40
CA ASN A 200 -7.95 -8.91 19.57
C ASN A 200 -7.64 -8.76 18.08
N LYS A 201 -6.80 -7.78 17.71
CA LYS A 201 -6.41 -7.48 16.31
C LYS A 201 -7.63 -7.16 15.42
N ILE A 202 -8.66 -6.54 16.01
CA ILE A 202 -9.89 -6.15 15.30
C ILE A 202 -9.80 -4.68 14.91
N GLY A 203 -9.90 -4.42 13.59
CA GLY A 203 -9.92 -3.07 13.06
C GLY A 203 -11.19 -2.30 13.44
N ALA A 204 -11.13 -0.97 13.49
CA ALA A 204 -12.28 -0.13 13.80
C ALA A 204 -12.41 1.04 12.82
N SER A 205 -13.67 1.50 12.62
CA SER A 205 -14.01 2.75 11.97
C SER A 205 -14.53 3.72 13.03
N ARG A 206 -13.82 4.84 13.26
CA ARG A 206 -14.18 5.87 14.22
C ARG A 206 -14.76 7.07 13.51
N ALA A 207 -15.93 7.53 13.95
CA ALA A 207 -16.61 8.62 13.29
C ALA A 207 -15.92 9.97 13.57
N LEU A 208 -15.52 10.65 12.50
CA LEU A 208 -15.04 12.03 12.52
C LEU A 208 -16.14 12.96 12.04
N LYS A 209 -16.46 13.93 12.84
CA LYS A 209 -17.48 14.94 12.58
C LYS A 209 -16.84 16.25 12.18
N PHE A 210 -17.25 16.80 11.05
CA PHE A 210 -16.89 18.18 10.70
C PHE A 210 -17.71 19.18 11.52
N CYS A 211 -17.12 20.23 12.02
CA CYS A 211 -17.84 21.29 12.72
C CYS A 211 -18.89 21.98 11.84
N THR A 212 -18.74 21.93 10.54
CA THR A 212 -19.66 22.44 9.53
C THR A 212 -20.77 21.45 9.13
N GLY A 213 -20.81 20.29 9.77
CA GLY A 213 -21.69 19.16 9.42
C GLY A 213 -21.03 18.17 8.46
N GLY A 214 -21.54 16.95 8.49
CA GLY A 214 -20.99 15.82 7.72
C GLY A 214 -20.06 14.93 8.54
N THR A 215 -19.84 13.72 8.01
CA THR A 215 -19.07 12.67 8.69
C THR A 215 -18.14 12.00 7.68
N ILE A 216 -16.94 11.66 8.13
CA ILE A 216 -16.01 10.72 7.50
C ILE A 216 -15.54 9.75 8.59
N TYR A 217 -15.13 8.54 8.23
CA TYR A 217 -14.67 7.57 9.20
C TYR A 217 -13.15 7.41 9.16
N LEU A 218 -12.51 7.50 10.31
CA LEU A 218 -11.11 7.10 10.45
C LEU A 218 -11.08 5.58 10.56
N ARG A 219 -10.51 4.91 9.56
CA ARG A 219 -10.34 3.48 9.56
C ARG A 219 -8.96 3.12 10.09
N THR A 220 -8.90 2.25 11.10
CA THR A 220 -7.66 1.75 11.69
C THR A 220 -7.65 0.23 11.72
N SER A 221 -6.54 -0.36 11.31
CA SER A 221 -6.28 -1.80 11.42
C SER A 221 -6.07 -2.17 12.89
N GLY A 222 -6.58 -3.32 13.32
CA GLY A 222 -6.26 -3.86 14.65
C GLY A 222 -4.77 -4.25 14.82
N TYR A 223 -4.04 -4.33 13.72
CA TYR A 223 -2.59 -4.58 13.70
C TYR A 223 -1.77 -3.30 13.76
N ALA A 224 -2.36 -2.13 13.51
CA ALA A 224 -1.63 -0.86 13.55
C ALA A 224 -0.90 -0.68 14.87
N ASP A 225 0.30 -0.13 14.85
CA ASP A 225 1.13 0.04 16.05
C ASP A 225 0.45 0.91 17.09
N PHE A 226 -0.33 1.87 16.62
CA PHE A 226 -1.10 2.80 17.44
C PHE A 226 -2.54 2.35 17.74
N ALA A 227 -2.96 1.14 17.32
CA ALA A 227 -4.35 0.67 17.47
C ALA A 227 -4.89 0.79 18.91
N GLY A 228 -4.05 0.49 19.92
CA GLY A 228 -4.40 0.55 21.33
C GLY A 228 -4.30 1.93 21.99
N ILE A 229 -3.87 2.97 21.26
CA ILE A 229 -3.78 4.33 21.78
C ILE A 229 -5.19 4.94 21.87
N LYS A 230 -5.48 5.70 22.91
CA LYS A 230 -6.75 6.40 23.07
C LYS A 230 -6.89 7.54 22.05
N LEU A 231 -8.10 7.72 21.56
CA LEU A 231 -8.45 8.82 20.68
C LEU A 231 -8.29 10.16 21.41
N PRO A 232 -7.75 11.20 20.77
CA PRO A 232 -7.72 12.54 21.32
C PRO A 232 -9.13 13.14 21.37
N ALA A 233 -9.39 13.94 22.40
CA ALA A 233 -10.73 14.49 22.67
C ALA A 233 -11.01 15.85 22.00
N GLY A 234 -10.01 16.48 21.40
CA GLY A 234 -10.10 17.84 20.85
C GLY A 234 -10.66 17.91 19.43
N ASN A 235 -10.62 19.13 18.89
CA ASN A 235 -10.89 19.47 17.50
C ASN A 235 -9.60 19.91 16.81
N GLY A 236 -9.52 19.80 15.48
CA GLY A 236 -8.36 20.30 14.73
C GLY A 236 -8.28 19.75 13.32
N GLU A 237 -7.10 19.20 13.00
CA GLU A 237 -6.75 18.75 11.66
C GLU A 237 -6.36 17.27 11.67
N ILE A 238 -6.65 16.58 10.56
CA ILE A 238 -6.20 15.21 10.30
C ILE A 238 -5.67 15.16 8.87
N VAL A 239 -4.49 14.58 8.71
CA VAL A 239 -3.90 14.22 7.44
C VAL A 239 -4.07 12.71 7.25
N GLY A 240 -4.29 12.25 6.03
CA GLY A 240 -4.40 10.81 5.77
C GLY A 240 -4.78 10.50 4.32
N ILE A 241 -4.86 9.23 4.02
CA ILE A 241 -5.22 8.74 2.69
C ILE A 241 -6.73 8.61 2.60
N TYR A 242 -7.32 9.33 1.63
CA TYR A 242 -8.76 9.20 1.38
C TYR A 242 -9.10 7.85 0.77
N SER A 243 -10.10 7.21 1.32
CA SER A 243 -10.58 5.90 0.90
C SER A 243 -12.10 5.86 0.88
N VAL A 244 -12.63 4.80 0.28
CA VAL A 244 -14.04 4.45 0.32
C VAL A 244 -14.19 2.96 0.66
N TYR A 245 -15.28 2.62 1.33
CA TYR A 245 -15.71 1.25 1.54
C TYR A 245 -17.19 1.18 1.21
N ASN A 246 -17.53 0.69 0.01
CA ASN A 246 -18.86 0.85 -0.60
C ASN A 246 -19.24 2.35 -0.66
N SER A 247 -20.28 2.75 0.07
CA SER A 247 -20.73 4.15 0.16
C SER A 247 -20.07 4.94 1.30
N GLU A 248 -19.34 4.25 2.19
CA GLU A 248 -18.71 4.89 3.35
C GLU A 248 -17.43 5.61 2.95
N LYS A 249 -17.33 6.89 3.28
CA LYS A 249 -16.11 7.69 3.10
C LYS A 249 -15.18 7.47 4.28
N GLN A 250 -13.93 7.14 4.00
CA GLN A 250 -12.94 6.80 5.00
C GLN A 250 -11.65 7.61 4.81
N VAL A 251 -10.89 7.72 5.89
CA VAL A 251 -9.50 8.19 5.88
C VAL A 251 -8.63 7.21 6.67
N PHE A 252 -7.45 6.88 6.13
CA PHE A 252 -6.41 6.10 6.80
C PHE A 252 -5.27 7.05 7.18
N ILE A 253 -4.93 7.13 8.46
CA ILE A 253 -3.71 7.83 8.89
C ILE A 253 -2.50 6.93 8.75
N ARG A 254 -1.34 7.54 8.52
CA ARG A 254 -0.06 6.83 8.45
C ARG A 254 0.43 6.45 9.84
N ASP A 255 0.32 7.39 10.77
CA ASP A 255 0.57 7.21 12.20
C ASP A 255 -0.18 8.31 13.00
N THR A 256 0.02 8.38 14.32
CA THR A 256 -0.67 9.36 15.18
C THR A 256 -0.20 10.80 14.99
N SER A 257 0.95 11.04 14.34
CA SER A 257 1.41 12.41 14.02
C SER A 257 0.53 13.10 12.96
N ASP A 258 -0.21 12.31 12.19
CA ASP A 258 -1.20 12.80 11.24
C ASP A 258 -2.43 13.43 11.92
N ILE A 259 -2.57 13.32 13.25
CA ILE A 259 -3.71 13.83 14.02
C ILE A 259 -3.30 15.00 14.93
N LEU A 260 -3.84 16.17 14.65
CA LEU A 260 -3.56 17.40 15.38
C LEU A 260 -4.86 17.98 15.95
N LEU A 261 -5.52 17.26 16.88
CA LEU A 261 -6.77 17.64 17.52
C LEU A 261 -6.52 18.30 18.88
N LYS A 262 -5.95 19.52 18.89
CA LYS A 262 -5.52 20.24 20.11
C LYS A 262 -6.46 21.38 20.53
N ASN A 263 -7.45 21.72 19.70
CA ASN A 263 -8.37 22.80 19.96
C ASN A 263 -9.57 22.33 20.82
N LYS A 264 -10.33 23.29 21.37
CA LYS A 264 -11.61 22.99 22.04
C LYS A 264 -12.58 22.37 21.04
N ARG A 265 -13.41 21.45 21.50
CA ARG A 265 -14.47 20.83 20.68
C ARG A 265 -15.41 21.88 20.10
N CYS A 266 -16.02 21.53 18.97
CA CYS A 266 -17.01 22.40 18.35
C CYS A 266 -18.20 22.59 19.27
N THR A 267 -18.63 23.83 19.45
CA THR A 267 -19.85 24.15 20.22
C THR A 267 -21.08 23.80 19.39
N GLY A 268 -22.03 23.09 19.99
CA GLY A 268 -23.13 22.34 19.40
C GLY A 268 -24.14 23.03 18.48
N ALA A 269 -23.92 24.26 18.00
CA ALA A 269 -24.85 24.94 17.10
C ALA A 269 -24.76 24.48 15.62
N ALA A 270 -23.64 23.88 15.20
CA ALA A 270 -23.43 23.45 13.79
C ALA A 270 -24.02 22.06 13.47
N TRP A 271 -24.30 21.25 14.50
CA TRP A 271 -24.81 19.88 14.33
C TRP A 271 -26.32 19.78 14.06
N LEU A 272 -27.06 20.86 14.34
CA LEU A 272 -28.53 20.88 14.30
C LEU A 272 -29.12 21.47 13.02
N LYS A 273 -28.27 21.88 12.06
CA LYS A 273 -28.73 22.47 10.81
C LYS A 273 -28.41 21.58 9.63
N ASN A 274 -28.99 20.38 9.58
CA ASN A 274 -29.26 19.63 8.32
C ASN A 274 -30.27 18.53 8.60
#